data_bfcf0851cd7e215858503213bf444dab
#
_entry.id   bfcf0851cd7e215858503213bf444dab
#
_cell.length_a   1.000
_cell.length_b   1.000
_cell.length_c   1.000
_cell.angle_alpha   90.00
_cell.angle_beta   90.00
_cell.angle_gamma   90.00
#
_symmetry.space_group_name_H-M   'P 1'
#
loop_
_entity.id
_entity.type
_entity.pdbx_description
1 polymer ?
#
loop_
_entity_poly.entity_id
_entity_poly.type
_entity_poly.pdbx_seq_one_letter_code
_entity_poly.pdbx_strand_id
1 'polypeptide(L)'
;EYRGCYQLCDQVEAAKDRVPAKDGYLIEIDAYAWKETHCFWSWKGTPVTIKHPDEEDCTQAQRSHIENFFNQMESAAHSSDFADPDNGLRKYLDIESFLRNLLIGDFCGNTDLLWSVYMYKDAEDGVLYTGPTWDHDLSFDNDYRSYPINANNDFIYITVPSPASDAVREMTDRIVKKDPEARKMLAEIWEEAYEKGGLKDLPAYVDETAALLHESQELNFKRWKILNQQVHQNFQA
;
A
#
# COMPACT_ATOMS: atom_id res chain seq x y z
N GLU A 1 25.50 -14.33 -23.43
CA GLU A 1 24.13 -14.89 -23.39
C GLU A 1 23.22 -13.92 -22.70
N TYR A 2 22.08 -13.54 -23.33
CA TYR A 2 21.08 -12.65 -22.73
C TYR A 2 20.37 -13.36 -21.57
N ARG A 3 20.27 -12.71 -20.40
CA ARG A 3 19.71 -13.30 -19.17
C ARG A 3 18.31 -12.82 -18.86
N GLY A 4 17.91 -11.64 -19.28
CA GLY A 4 16.58 -11.05 -19.06
C GLY A 4 16.67 -9.58 -18.66
N CYS A 5 15.49 -8.94 -18.61
CA CYS A 5 15.33 -7.66 -17.93
C CYS A 5 14.95 -7.94 -16.47
N TYR A 6 15.55 -7.20 -15.55
CA TYR A 6 15.34 -7.35 -14.11
C TYR A 6 15.11 -5.98 -13.49
N GLN A 7 14.21 -5.92 -12.55
CA GLN A 7 14.06 -4.77 -11.67
C GLN A 7 14.98 -4.94 -10.47
N LEU A 8 15.77 -3.93 -10.17
CA LEU A 8 16.54 -3.85 -8.93
C LEU A 8 15.74 -3.04 -7.93
N CYS A 9 15.35 -3.66 -6.82
CA CYS A 9 14.60 -3.01 -5.75
C CYS A 9 15.14 -3.44 -4.38
N ASP A 10 14.85 -2.62 -3.37
CA ASP A 10 15.11 -3.00 -1.99
C ASP A 10 14.06 -4.00 -1.48
N GLN A 11 14.50 -4.88 -0.59
CA GLN A 11 13.59 -5.73 0.17
C GLN A 11 12.88 -4.89 1.23
N VAL A 12 11.59 -5.13 1.43
CA VAL A 12 10.83 -4.55 2.54
C VAL A 12 11.21 -5.29 3.82
N GLU A 13 12.04 -4.66 4.62
CA GLU A 13 12.49 -5.21 5.91
C GLU A 13 12.74 -4.09 6.93
N ALA A 14 12.60 -4.41 8.22
CA ALA A 14 12.92 -3.49 9.30
C ALA A 14 14.44 -3.39 9.48
N ALA A 15 15.03 -2.25 9.11
CA ALA A 15 16.44 -1.97 9.21
C ALA A 15 16.71 -0.48 9.28
N LYS A 16 17.91 -0.09 9.76
CA LYS A 16 18.32 1.29 9.98
C LYS A 16 18.11 2.20 8.74
N ASP A 17 18.48 1.69 7.57
CA ASP A 17 18.46 2.47 6.31
C ASP A 17 17.33 2.00 5.36
N ARG A 18 16.31 1.31 5.91
CA ARG A 18 15.13 0.81 5.21
C ARG A 18 13.86 1.22 5.98
N VAL A 19 13.02 0.26 6.39
CA VAL A 19 11.86 0.57 7.22
C VAL A 19 12.33 0.81 8.67
N PRO A 20 12.10 1.99 9.26
CA PRO A 20 12.61 2.34 10.57
C PRO A 20 11.75 1.74 11.70
N ALA A 21 11.70 0.42 11.77
CA ALA A 21 10.90 -0.34 12.74
C ALA A 21 11.73 -1.33 13.56
N LYS A 22 13.06 -1.10 13.66
CA LYS A 22 13.98 -2.06 14.29
C LYS A 22 13.58 -2.43 15.72
N ASP A 23 13.14 -1.46 16.52
CA ASP A 23 12.74 -1.64 17.91
C ASP A 23 11.21 -1.67 18.08
N GLY A 24 10.49 -1.85 16.97
CA GLY A 24 9.03 -1.80 16.92
C GLY A 24 8.42 -2.92 16.09
N TYR A 25 7.57 -2.57 15.15
CA TYR A 25 6.80 -3.54 14.37
C TYR A 25 6.74 -3.14 12.89
N LEU A 26 6.86 -4.14 12.02
CA LEU A 26 6.46 -4.08 10.63
C LEU A 26 5.34 -5.10 10.44
N ILE A 27 4.19 -4.66 9.96
CA ILE A 27 3.02 -5.50 9.69
C ILE A 27 2.56 -5.30 8.26
N GLU A 28 1.80 -6.25 7.76
CA GLU A 28 1.18 -6.17 6.44
C GLU A 28 -0.31 -6.52 6.55
N ILE A 29 -1.18 -5.68 6.00
CA ILE A 29 -2.57 -6.06 5.74
C ILE A 29 -2.52 -6.97 4.52
N ASP A 30 -2.74 -8.26 4.72
CA ASP A 30 -2.44 -9.29 3.74
C ASP A 30 -3.61 -10.28 3.58
N ALA A 31 -4.14 -10.37 2.36
CA ALA A 31 -5.18 -11.33 2.02
C ALA A 31 -4.79 -12.79 2.28
N TYR A 32 -3.50 -13.07 2.29
CA TYR A 32 -2.92 -14.39 2.49
C TYR A 32 -2.32 -14.59 3.89
N ALA A 33 -2.63 -13.72 4.85
CA ALA A 33 -2.12 -13.80 6.23
C ALA A 33 -2.24 -15.21 6.85
N TRP A 34 -3.27 -15.96 6.47
CA TRP A 34 -3.47 -17.34 6.94
C TRP A 34 -2.35 -18.33 6.54
N LYS A 35 -1.48 -17.96 5.59
CA LYS A 35 -0.31 -18.76 5.20
C LYS A 35 0.91 -18.49 6.07
N GLU A 36 0.88 -17.42 6.84
CA GLU A 36 2.00 -16.96 7.65
C GLU A 36 1.86 -17.45 9.10
N THR A 37 2.98 -17.76 9.73
CA THR A 37 3.00 -18.27 11.12
C THR A 37 2.55 -17.19 12.11
N HIS A 38 3.01 -15.95 11.93
CA HIS A 38 2.65 -14.83 12.79
C HIS A 38 1.65 -13.92 12.10
N CYS A 39 0.39 -14.27 12.24
CA CYS A 39 -0.73 -13.50 11.74
C CYS A 39 -1.85 -13.39 12.78
N PHE A 40 -2.74 -12.42 12.60
CA PHE A 40 -3.98 -12.28 13.35
C PHE A 40 -5.07 -11.68 12.47
N TRP A 41 -6.30 -11.81 12.92
CA TRP A 41 -7.44 -11.07 12.38
C TRP A 41 -7.89 -10.05 13.40
N SER A 42 -8.03 -8.82 12.97
CA SER A 42 -8.61 -7.79 13.83
C SER A 42 -10.05 -8.15 14.23
N TRP A 43 -10.59 -7.41 15.18
CA TRP A 43 -11.97 -7.63 15.61
C TRP A 43 -13.01 -7.37 14.49
N LYS A 44 -12.67 -6.59 13.46
CA LYS A 44 -13.48 -6.38 12.24
C LYS A 44 -13.13 -7.35 11.13
N GLY A 45 -12.19 -8.23 11.33
CA GLY A 45 -11.80 -9.26 10.38
C GLY A 45 -10.74 -8.83 9.36
N THR A 46 -10.01 -7.74 9.60
CA THR A 46 -8.85 -7.38 8.78
C THR A 46 -7.72 -8.37 9.03
N PRO A 47 -7.25 -9.08 7.99
CA PRO A 47 -6.13 -10.00 8.12
C PRO A 47 -4.80 -9.24 8.15
N VAL A 48 -3.96 -9.55 9.12
CA VAL A 48 -2.68 -8.88 9.35
C VAL A 48 -1.58 -9.91 9.59
N THR A 49 -0.47 -9.76 8.86
CA THR A 49 0.76 -10.52 9.07
C THR A 49 1.78 -9.68 9.81
N ILE A 50 2.51 -10.26 10.76
CA ILE A 50 3.63 -9.62 11.44
C ILE A 50 4.90 -10.01 10.68
N LYS A 51 5.58 -9.01 10.09
CA LYS A 51 6.83 -9.17 9.34
C LYS A 51 8.07 -8.82 10.16
N HIS A 52 7.90 -8.01 11.22
CA HIS A 52 8.92 -7.73 12.22
C HIS A 52 8.23 -7.47 13.57
N PRO A 53 8.76 -8.02 14.69
CA PRO A 53 9.96 -8.88 14.79
C PRO A 53 9.84 -10.15 13.93
N ASP A 54 10.99 -10.68 13.52
CA ASP A 54 11.06 -11.90 12.71
C ASP A 54 10.41 -13.09 13.45
N GLU A 55 10.00 -14.10 12.71
CA GLU A 55 9.23 -15.23 13.25
C GLU A 55 9.92 -15.88 14.47
N GLU A 56 11.24 -16.04 14.41
CA GLU A 56 12.01 -16.67 15.47
C GLU A 56 12.14 -15.80 16.73
N ASP A 57 12.03 -14.48 16.59
CA ASP A 57 12.25 -13.50 17.65
C ASP A 57 10.95 -12.91 18.22
N CYS A 58 9.82 -13.12 17.54
CA CYS A 58 8.53 -12.55 17.90
C CYS A 58 7.88 -13.27 19.09
N THR A 59 7.95 -12.67 20.25
CA THR A 59 7.33 -13.19 21.48
C THR A 59 5.81 -13.10 21.47
N GLN A 60 5.15 -13.93 22.27
CA GLN A 60 3.70 -13.86 22.47
C GLN A 60 3.25 -12.48 23.01
N ALA A 61 4.07 -11.84 23.85
CA ALA A 61 3.76 -10.50 24.36
C ALA A 61 3.76 -9.46 23.25
N GLN A 62 4.72 -9.50 22.35
CA GLN A 62 4.80 -8.60 21.19
C GLN A 62 3.64 -8.83 20.24
N ARG A 63 3.30 -10.10 19.93
CA ARG A 63 2.11 -10.41 19.12
C ARG A 63 0.84 -9.83 19.71
N SER A 64 0.61 -10.08 21.02
CA SER A 64 -0.57 -9.54 21.70
C SER A 64 -0.57 -8.01 21.74
N HIS A 65 0.59 -7.38 21.86
CA HIS A 65 0.71 -5.93 21.86
C HIS A 65 0.26 -5.34 20.51
N ILE A 66 0.85 -5.79 19.40
CA ILE A 66 0.53 -5.23 18.09
C ILE A 66 -0.92 -5.56 17.64
N GLU A 67 -1.43 -6.75 17.97
CA GLU A 67 -2.82 -7.11 17.74
C GLU A 67 -3.77 -6.18 18.51
N ASN A 68 -3.51 -5.95 19.79
CA ASN A 68 -4.30 -5.03 20.61
C ASN A 68 -4.23 -3.59 20.10
N PHE A 69 -3.03 -3.14 19.68
CA PHE A 69 -2.83 -1.82 19.13
C PHE A 69 -3.63 -1.62 17.83
N PHE A 70 -3.56 -2.58 16.92
CA PHE A 70 -4.31 -2.56 15.66
C PHE A 70 -5.83 -2.56 15.92
N ASN A 71 -6.31 -3.36 16.85
CA ASN A 71 -7.71 -3.39 17.28
C ASN A 71 -8.18 -2.05 17.87
N GLN A 72 -7.32 -1.37 18.63
CA GLN A 72 -7.61 -0.03 19.16
C GLN A 72 -7.67 1.01 18.02
N MET A 73 -6.75 0.94 17.07
CA MET A 73 -6.76 1.77 15.87
C MET A 73 -8.09 1.62 15.09
N GLU A 74 -8.49 0.38 14.79
CA GLU A 74 -9.79 0.13 14.12
C GLU A 74 -10.97 0.63 14.95
N SER A 75 -10.95 0.43 16.26
CA SER A 75 -12.01 0.93 17.15
C SER A 75 -12.10 2.45 17.10
N ALA A 76 -10.97 3.15 17.14
CA ALA A 76 -10.91 4.60 17.00
C ALA A 76 -11.41 5.06 15.62
N ALA A 77 -10.99 4.39 14.54
CA ALA A 77 -11.43 4.69 13.19
C ALA A 77 -12.95 4.61 13.00
N HIS A 78 -13.61 3.74 13.76
CA HIS A 78 -15.06 3.49 13.67
C HIS A 78 -15.88 4.21 14.76
N SER A 79 -15.24 4.94 15.66
CA SER A 79 -15.90 5.72 16.71
C SER A 79 -16.60 6.96 16.15
N SER A 80 -17.47 7.59 16.95
CA SER A 80 -18.04 8.91 16.64
C SER A 80 -16.97 9.99 16.57
N ASP A 81 -15.92 9.84 17.38
CA ASP A 81 -14.88 10.83 17.61
C ASP A 81 -13.60 10.51 16.81
N PHE A 82 -13.73 9.75 15.72
CA PHE A 82 -12.58 9.26 14.93
C PHE A 82 -11.65 10.37 14.46
N ALA A 83 -12.16 11.58 14.19
CA ALA A 83 -11.40 12.73 13.73
C ALA A 83 -10.85 13.59 14.89
N ASP A 84 -11.15 13.26 16.15
CA ASP A 84 -10.59 13.96 17.30
C ASP A 84 -9.05 13.81 17.30
N PRO A 85 -8.28 14.92 17.41
CA PRO A 85 -6.82 14.86 17.32
C PRO A 85 -6.17 14.10 18.47
N ASP A 86 -6.76 14.08 19.65
CA ASP A 86 -6.18 13.54 20.87
C ASP A 86 -6.67 12.11 21.18
N ASN A 87 -7.93 11.82 20.88
CA ASN A 87 -8.60 10.58 21.27
C ASN A 87 -9.05 9.73 20.06
N GLY A 88 -9.01 10.30 18.86
CA GLY A 88 -9.44 9.65 17.64
C GLY A 88 -8.35 8.79 16.97
N LEU A 89 -8.51 8.60 15.67
CA LEU A 89 -7.63 7.75 14.87
C LEU A 89 -6.17 8.22 14.85
N ARG A 90 -5.95 9.55 14.89
CA ARG A 90 -4.60 10.15 14.88
C ARG A 90 -3.71 9.74 16.05
N LYS A 91 -4.30 9.23 17.12
CA LYS A 91 -3.56 8.63 18.23
C LYS A 91 -2.83 7.33 17.83
N TYR A 92 -3.30 6.66 16.79
CA TYR A 92 -2.86 5.33 16.40
C TYR A 92 -2.27 5.26 14.99
N LEU A 93 -2.70 6.16 14.10
CA LEU A 93 -2.33 6.17 12.69
C LEU A 93 -1.82 7.55 12.27
N ASP A 94 -0.67 7.58 11.61
CA ASP A 94 -0.20 8.75 10.91
C ASP A 94 -1.03 8.96 9.63
N ILE A 95 -1.87 9.97 9.66
CA ILE A 95 -2.84 10.24 8.57
C ILE A 95 -2.12 10.68 7.29
N GLU A 96 -1.00 11.40 7.41
CA GLU A 96 -0.26 11.85 6.23
C GLU A 96 0.32 10.67 5.44
N SER A 97 1.02 9.74 6.10
CA SER A 97 1.57 8.56 5.44
C SER A 97 0.47 7.69 4.83
N PHE A 98 -0.67 7.55 5.53
CA PHE A 98 -1.82 6.83 4.99
C PHE A 98 -2.36 7.48 3.71
N LEU A 99 -2.54 8.80 3.69
CA LEU A 99 -3.03 9.54 2.52
C LEU A 99 -2.03 9.52 1.37
N ARG A 100 -0.72 9.58 1.64
CA ARG A 100 0.33 9.45 0.62
C ARG A 100 0.28 8.07 -0.05
N ASN A 101 0.15 7.00 0.74
CA ASN A 101 0.02 5.64 0.20
C ASN A 101 -1.27 5.46 -0.60
N LEU A 102 -2.40 5.96 -0.08
CA LEU A 102 -3.68 5.94 -0.78
C LEU A 102 -3.59 6.68 -2.12
N LEU A 103 -3.01 7.87 -2.14
CA LEU A 103 -2.91 8.70 -3.35
C LEU A 103 -2.04 8.04 -4.43
N ILE A 104 -0.91 7.43 -4.04
CA ILE A 104 -0.06 6.69 -4.98
C ILE A 104 -0.82 5.51 -5.58
N GLY A 105 -1.47 4.70 -4.76
CA GLY A 105 -2.25 3.57 -5.22
C GLY A 105 -3.39 3.98 -6.16
N ASP A 106 -4.10 5.05 -5.82
CA ASP A 106 -5.19 5.58 -6.63
C ASP A 106 -4.69 6.15 -7.96
N PHE A 107 -3.64 6.96 -7.92
CA PHE A 107 -3.00 7.54 -9.12
C PHE A 107 -2.51 6.47 -10.10
N CYS A 108 -1.91 5.40 -9.58
CA CYS A 108 -1.42 4.29 -10.39
C CYS A 108 -2.56 3.34 -10.85
N GLY A 109 -3.76 3.45 -10.29
CA GLY A 109 -4.84 2.50 -10.54
C GLY A 109 -4.59 1.13 -9.91
N ASN A 110 -3.86 1.07 -8.79
CA ASN A 110 -3.57 -0.17 -8.10
C ASN A 110 -4.83 -0.70 -7.41
N THR A 111 -5.34 -1.84 -7.87
CA THR A 111 -6.55 -2.47 -7.31
C THR A 111 -6.32 -3.08 -5.93
N ASP A 112 -5.07 -3.33 -5.58
CA ASP A 112 -4.67 -3.90 -4.30
C ASP A 112 -4.20 -2.82 -3.30
N LEU A 113 -4.52 -1.54 -3.53
CA LEU A 113 -4.10 -0.41 -2.70
C LEU A 113 -4.55 -0.46 -1.23
N LEU A 114 -5.52 -1.32 -0.88
CA LEU A 114 -5.94 -1.64 0.49
C LEU A 114 -5.58 -3.08 0.91
N TRP A 115 -4.84 -3.80 0.04
CA TRP A 115 -4.22 -5.09 0.24
C TRP A 115 -2.71 -4.99 0.10
N SER A 116 -1.96 -5.97 0.62
CA SER A 116 -0.50 -5.94 0.56
C SER A 116 0.05 -4.59 1.04
N VAL A 117 -0.57 -4.05 2.10
CA VAL A 117 -0.25 -2.72 2.63
C VAL A 117 0.62 -2.88 3.85
N TYR A 118 1.86 -2.46 3.71
CA TYR A 118 2.78 -2.40 4.84
C TYR A 118 2.48 -1.22 5.76
N MET A 119 2.61 -1.48 7.05
CA MET A 119 2.53 -0.45 8.10
C MET A 119 3.61 -0.72 9.14
N TYR A 120 4.17 0.32 9.71
CA TYR A 120 5.24 0.17 10.70
C TYR A 120 5.09 1.13 11.87
N LYS A 121 5.62 0.71 13.03
CA LYS A 121 5.82 1.51 14.25
C LYS A 121 7.26 1.36 14.67
N ASP A 122 7.90 2.46 15.04
CA ASP A 122 9.30 2.44 15.48
C ASP A 122 9.46 2.02 16.96
N ALA A 123 8.46 2.26 17.77
CA ALA A 123 8.49 1.95 19.22
C ALA A 123 7.11 1.55 19.74
N GLU A 124 7.03 1.04 20.98
CA GLU A 124 5.77 0.66 21.61
C GLU A 124 4.77 1.83 21.70
N ASP A 125 5.27 3.04 21.96
CA ASP A 125 4.45 4.25 22.13
C ASP A 125 4.21 5.03 20.83
N GLY A 126 4.76 4.59 19.70
CA GLY A 126 4.60 5.26 18.42
C GLY A 126 3.24 5.01 17.76
N VAL A 127 2.93 5.79 16.71
CA VAL A 127 1.80 5.55 15.82
C VAL A 127 2.21 4.59 14.69
N LEU A 128 1.23 3.98 14.04
CA LEU A 128 1.46 3.26 12.79
C LEU A 128 1.61 4.25 11.63
N TYR A 129 2.68 4.10 10.87
CA TYR A 129 2.89 4.73 9.58
C TYR A 129 2.53 3.76 8.47
N THR A 130 1.92 4.23 7.40
CA THR A 130 1.61 3.41 6.22
C THR A 130 2.75 3.51 5.21
N GLY A 131 3.23 2.36 4.75
CA GLY A 131 4.34 2.23 3.81
C GLY A 131 5.39 1.21 4.27
N PRO A 132 6.44 0.99 3.45
CA PRO A 132 6.63 1.54 2.11
C PRO A 132 5.59 1.03 1.11
N THR A 133 5.43 1.75 -0.01
CA THR A 133 4.58 1.28 -1.12
C THR A 133 5.17 0.00 -1.71
N TRP A 134 4.30 -0.95 -2.07
CA TRP A 134 4.68 -2.29 -2.46
C TRP A 134 3.77 -2.80 -3.58
N ASP A 135 4.34 -3.59 -4.50
CA ASP A 135 3.65 -4.43 -5.47
C ASP A 135 2.69 -3.66 -6.40
N HIS A 136 3.26 -2.79 -7.23
CA HIS A 136 2.53 -1.99 -8.20
C HIS A 136 2.61 -2.56 -9.64
N ASP A 137 2.82 -3.87 -9.82
CA ASP A 137 2.96 -4.50 -11.14
C ASP A 137 1.63 -4.55 -11.93
N LEU A 138 0.50 -4.56 -11.22
CA LEU A 138 -0.85 -4.47 -11.80
C LEU A 138 -1.37 -3.04 -11.94
N SER A 139 -0.50 -2.04 -11.86
CA SER A 139 -0.83 -0.62 -12.01
C SER A 139 -0.77 -0.14 -13.47
N PHE A 140 -1.18 1.10 -13.71
CA PHE A 140 -1.09 1.78 -15.01
C PHE A 140 -1.77 1.00 -16.16
N ASP A 141 -3.04 0.68 -15.97
CA ASP A 141 -3.86 -0.08 -16.92
C ASP A 141 -3.39 -1.53 -17.18
N ASN A 142 -2.50 -2.08 -16.35
CA ASN A 142 -2.10 -3.48 -16.44
C ASN A 142 -3.01 -4.43 -15.65
N ASP A 143 -4.18 -3.98 -15.21
CA ASP A 143 -5.18 -4.78 -14.51
C ASP A 143 -6.56 -4.62 -15.18
N TYR A 144 -7.13 -5.72 -15.65
CA TYR A 144 -8.44 -5.67 -16.30
C TYR A 144 -9.57 -5.25 -15.34
N ARG A 145 -9.38 -5.33 -14.02
CA ARG A 145 -10.37 -4.94 -13.01
C ARG A 145 -10.56 -3.43 -12.93
N SER A 146 -9.51 -2.66 -13.21
CA SER A 146 -9.52 -1.20 -13.18
C SER A 146 -9.45 -0.53 -14.55
N TYR A 147 -9.22 -1.32 -15.61
CA TYR A 147 -9.07 -0.81 -16.97
C TYR A 147 -10.40 -0.29 -17.55
N PRO A 148 -10.41 0.86 -18.22
CA PRO A 148 -9.33 1.86 -18.22
C PRO A 148 -9.42 2.77 -16.99
N ILE A 149 -8.28 3.09 -16.38
CA ILE A 149 -8.20 3.91 -15.15
C ILE A 149 -8.93 5.25 -15.33
N ASN A 150 -8.76 5.89 -16.48
CA ASN A 150 -9.35 7.19 -16.79
C ASN A 150 -10.88 7.18 -16.92
N ALA A 151 -11.52 6.02 -16.94
CA ALA A 151 -12.98 5.91 -16.89
C ALA A 151 -13.54 5.95 -15.46
N ASN A 152 -12.68 5.80 -14.45
CA ASN A 152 -13.08 5.89 -13.07
C ASN A 152 -13.24 7.35 -12.65
N ASN A 153 -14.43 7.70 -12.15
CA ASN A 153 -14.76 9.04 -11.68
C ASN A 153 -14.71 9.14 -10.14
N ASP A 154 -14.19 8.12 -9.46
CA ASP A 154 -14.05 8.04 -8.02
C ASP A 154 -12.78 7.25 -7.70
N PHE A 155 -12.37 7.24 -6.43
CA PHE A 155 -11.22 6.48 -5.98
C PHE A 155 -11.31 4.99 -6.33
N ILE A 156 -10.18 4.39 -6.69
CA ILE A 156 -10.10 2.97 -7.05
C ILE A 156 -10.63 2.06 -5.93
N TYR A 157 -10.37 2.37 -4.67
CA TYR A 157 -10.89 1.58 -3.55
C TYR A 157 -12.42 1.56 -3.46
N ILE A 158 -13.10 2.49 -4.12
CA ILE A 158 -14.57 2.53 -4.22
C ILE A 158 -15.04 1.71 -5.41
N THR A 159 -14.35 1.84 -6.55
CA THR A 159 -14.76 1.26 -7.83
C THR A 159 -14.42 -0.23 -7.95
N VAL A 160 -13.36 -0.67 -7.28
CA VAL A 160 -12.91 -2.06 -7.31
C VAL A 160 -13.09 -2.69 -5.93
N PRO A 161 -14.22 -3.34 -5.66
CA PRO A 161 -14.47 -3.95 -4.36
C PRO A 161 -13.54 -5.12 -4.09
N SER A 162 -12.95 -5.13 -2.89
CA SER A 162 -12.23 -6.28 -2.34
C SER A 162 -12.94 -6.73 -1.06
N PRO A 163 -13.45 -7.98 -0.99
CA PRO A 163 -14.23 -8.44 0.17
C PRO A 163 -13.49 -8.36 1.49
N ALA A 164 -12.21 -8.64 1.46
CA ALA A 164 -11.43 -8.73 2.69
C ALA A 164 -10.89 -7.37 3.18
N SER A 165 -11.09 -6.30 2.44
CA SER A 165 -10.70 -4.96 2.86
C SER A 165 -11.86 -4.09 3.35
N ASP A 166 -13.02 -4.66 3.66
CA ASP A 166 -14.21 -3.86 4.01
C ASP A 166 -13.96 -2.94 5.21
N ALA A 167 -13.29 -3.43 6.24
CA ALA A 167 -12.99 -2.61 7.42
C ALA A 167 -12.02 -1.46 7.10
N VAL A 168 -10.98 -1.73 6.33
CA VAL A 168 -10.02 -0.71 5.89
C VAL A 168 -10.67 0.25 4.91
N ARG A 169 -11.54 -0.24 4.04
CA ARG A 169 -12.34 0.57 3.12
C ARG A 169 -13.25 1.54 3.87
N GLU A 170 -13.97 1.06 4.89
CA GLU A 170 -14.82 1.91 5.74
C GLU A 170 -13.98 2.97 6.49
N MET A 171 -12.83 2.59 7.03
CA MET A 171 -11.89 3.52 7.64
C MET A 171 -11.43 4.58 6.64
N THR A 172 -11.02 4.17 5.44
CA THR A 172 -10.61 5.07 4.36
C THR A 172 -11.72 6.05 3.98
N ASP A 173 -12.93 5.54 3.80
CA ASP A 173 -14.12 6.38 3.53
C ASP A 173 -14.34 7.46 4.60
N ARG A 174 -14.16 7.11 5.86
CA ARG A 174 -14.32 8.06 6.96
C ARG A 174 -13.23 9.13 6.92
N ILE A 175 -11.97 8.75 6.72
CA ILE A 175 -10.84 9.67 6.60
C ILE A 175 -11.08 10.63 5.42
N VAL A 176 -11.32 10.09 4.22
CA VAL A 176 -11.40 10.89 3.00
C VAL A 176 -12.69 11.72 2.89
N LYS A 177 -13.83 11.18 3.35
CA LYS A 177 -15.14 11.84 3.16
C LYS A 177 -15.61 12.63 4.37
N LYS A 178 -15.20 12.28 5.58
CA LYS A 178 -15.75 12.85 6.81
C LYS A 178 -14.77 13.66 7.65
N ASP A 179 -13.46 13.57 7.37
CA ASP A 179 -12.44 14.37 8.03
C ASP A 179 -12.02 15.57 7.16
N PRO A 180 -12.40 16.81 7.53
CA PRO A 180 -12.05 17.99 6.72
C PRO A 180 -10.55 18.28 6.67
N GLU A 181 -9.82 17.97 7.75
CA GLU A 181 -8.36 18.17 7.80
C GLU A 181 -7.64 17.16 6.92
N ALA A 182 -8.05 15.90 6.96
CA ALA A 182 -7.50 14.88 6.07
C ALA A 182 -7.76 15.22 4.59
N ARG A 183 -8.93 15.73 4.24
CA ARG A 183 -9.23 16.19 2.86
C ARG A 183 -8.34 17.36 2.42
N LYS A 184 -8.10 18.32 3.32
CA LYS A 184 -7.20 19.43 3.05
C LYS A 184 -5.78 18.91 2.83
N MET A 185 -5.31 18.04 3.71
CA MET A 185 -3.99 17.41 3.61
C MET A 185 -3.84 16.61 2.30
N LEU A 186 -4.84 15.86 1.90
CA LEU A 186 -4.82 15.11 0.64
C LEU A 186 -4.65 16.04 -0.58
N ALA A 187 -5.33 17.18 -0.59
CA ALA A 187 -5.18 18.18 -1.66
C ALA A 187 -3.76 18.79 -1.67
N GLU A 188 -3.21 19.10 -0.50
CA GLU A 188 -1.84 19.63 -0.35
C GLU A 188 -0.79 18.61 -0.81
N ILE A 189 -0.97 17.31 -0.46
CA ILE A 189 -0.10 16.22 -0.92
C ILE A 189 -0.14 16.11 -2.44
N TRP A 190 -1.32 16.18 -3.05
CA TRP A 190 -1.46 16.13 -4.51
C TRP A 190 -0.76 17.31 -5.19
N GLU A 191 -0.97 18.51 -4.71
CA GLU A 191 -0.34 19.72 -5.25
C GLU A 191 1.19 19.65 -5.13
N GLU A 192 1.70 19.19 -3.99
CA GLU A 192 3.13 18.98 -3.78
C GLU A 192 3.69 17.92 -4.74
N ALA A 193 3.04 16.78 -4.87
CA ALA A 193 3.47 15.69 -5.75
C ALA A 193 3.47 16.13 -7.23
N TYR A 194 2.46 16.88 -7.65
CA TYR A 194 2.37 17.38 -9.02
C TYR A 194 3.42 18.45 -9.31
N GLU A 195 3.57 19.47 -8.43
CA GLU A 195 4.44 20.61 -8.69
C GLU A 195 5.93 20.32 -8.41
N LYS A 196 6.24 19.51 -7.40
CA LYS A 196 7.60 19.26 -6.91
C LYS A 196 8.04 17.80 -6.97
N GLY A 197 7.08 16.88 -6.95
CA GLY A 197 7.31 15.43 -6.90
C GLY A 197 7.55 14.79 -8.27
N GLY A 198 7.56 15.56 -9.36
CA GLY A 198 7.86 15.07 -10.70
C GLY A 198 6.69 14.41 -11.43
N LEU A 199 5.46 14.41 -10.88
CA LEU A 199 4.33 13.76 -11.58
C LEU A 199 4.04 14.37 -12.95
N LYS A 200 4.21 15.69 -13.12
CA LYS A 200 4.05 16.35 -14.42
C LYS A 200 5.10 15.94 -15.44
N ASP A 201 6.26 15.45 -14.99
CA ASP A 201 7.37 15.03 -15.84
C ASP A 201 7.35 13.51 -16.11
N LEU A 202 6.41 12.78 -15.49
CA LEU A 202 6.29 11.32 -15.61
C LEU A 202 6.16 10.83 -17.06
N PRO A 203 5.40 11.48 -17.97
CA PRO A 203 5.35 11.04 -19.38
C PRO A 203 6.72 11.06 -20.06
N ALA A 204 7.52 12.10 -19.82
CA ALA A 204 8.88 12.20 -20.38
C ALA A 204 9.80 11.12 -19.80
N TYR A 205 9.72 10.85 -18.50
CA TYR A 205 10.46 9.77 -17.85
C TYR A 205 10.09 8.39 -18.43
N VAL A 206 8.81 8.15 -18.71
CA VAL A 206 8.35 6.89 -19.34
C VAL A 206 8.93 6.74 -20.73
N ASP A 207 8.87 7.80 -21.56
CA ASP A 207 9.42 7.78 -22.93
C ASP A 207 10.92 7.55 -22.95
N GLU A 208 11.67 8.24 -22.10
CA GLU A 208 13.13 8.08 -21.98
C GLU A 208 13.51 6.66 -21.52
N THR A 209 12.79 6.12 -20.53
CA THR A 209 13.03 4.78 -20.01
C THR A 209 12.67 3.71 -21.04
N ALA A 210 11.57 3.87 -21.77
CA ALA A 210 11.17 2.97 -22.84
C ALA A 210 12.23 2.97 -23.98
N ALA A 211 12.76 4.12 -24.34
CA ALA A 211 13.83 4.22 -25.32
C ALA A 211 15.12 3.52 -24.84
N LEU A 212 15.50 3.70 -23.57
CA LEU A 212 16.65 3.03 -22.97
C LEU A 212 16.52 1.50 -22.98
N LEU A 213 15.32 0.99 -22.72
CA LEU A 213 15.05 -0.45 -22.61
C LEU A 213 14.72 -1.11 -23.96
N HIS A 214 14.65 -0.37 -25.05
CA HIS A 214 14.11 -0.85 -26.33
C HIS A 214 14.75 -2.17 -26.80
N GLU A 215 16.07 -2.24 -26.90
CA GLU A 215 16.77 -3.46 -27.35
C GLU A 215 16.65 -4.61 -26.33
N SER A 216 16.73 -4.27 -25.05
CA SER A 216 16.62 -5.27 -23.98
C SER A 216 15.24 -5.92 -23.93
N GLN A 217 14.17 -5.15 -24.11
CA GLN A 217 12.82 -5.68 -24.10
C GLN A 217 12.54 -6.56 -25.33
N GLU A 218 13.07 -6.22 -26.53
CA GLU A 218 12.95 -7.09 -27.69
C GLU A 218 13.62 -8.46 -27.46
N LEU A 219 14.81 -8.46 -26.86
CA LEU A 219 15.49 -9.71 -26.50
C LEU A 219 14.74 -10.48 -25.42
N ASN A 220 14.11 -9.77 -24.48
CA ASN A 220 13.31 -10.36 -23.44
C ASN A 220 12.12 -11.15 -24.02
N PHE A 221 11.34 -10.51 -24.87
CA PHE A 221 10.17 -11.16 -25.49
C PHE A 221 10.52 -12.15 -26.62
N LYS A 222 11.73 -12.05 -27.18
CA LYS A 222 12.26 -13.11 -28.04
C LYS A 222 12.59 -14.38 -27.26
N ARG A 223 13.07 -14.21 -26.01
CA ARG A 223 13.38 -15.33 -25.10
C ARG A 223 12.13 -15.91 -24.46
N TRP A 224 11.27 -15.06 -23.90
CA TRP A 224 10.01 -15.42 -23.27
C TRP A 224 8.86 -14.89 -24.13
N LYS A 225 8.22 -15.77 -24.87
CA LYS A 225 7.16 -15.43 -25.83
C LYS A 225 5.82 -15.27 -25.09
N ILE A 226 5.73 -14.27 -24.22
CA ILE A 226 4.55 -14.03 -23.38
C ILE A 226 3.70 -12.82 -23.83
N LEU A 227 4.12 -12.10 -24.86
CA LEU A 227 3.27 -11.05 -25.45
C LEU A 227 1.95 -11.66 -25.93
N ASN A 228 0.86 -10.98 -25.73
CA ASN A 228 -0.51 -11.41 -26.01
C ASN A 228 -0.97 -12.61 -25.15
N GLN A 229 -0.35 -12.83 -24.00
CA GLN A 229 -0.80 -13.84 -23.05
C GLN A 229 -1.24 -13.16 -21.74
N GLN A 230 -2.42 -13.52 -21.28
CA GLN A 230 -2.84 -13.18 -19.93
C GLN A 230 -2.10 -14.10 -18.96
N VAL A 231 -1.24 -13.52 -18.11
CA VAL A 231 -0.44 -14.29 -17.14
C VAL A 231 -1.14 -14.37 -15.78
N HIS A 232 -1.76 -13.29 -15.34
CA HIS A 232 -2.51 -13.20 -14.08
C HIS A 232 -3.74 -12.32 -14.29
N GLN A 233 -3.86 -11.22 -13.59
CA GLN A 233 -4.92 -10.23 -13.77
C GLN A 233 -4.57 -9.18 -14.83
N ASN A 234 -3.37 -9.24 -15.40
CA ASN A 234 -2.90 -8.30 -16.39
C ASN A 234 -3.82 -8.25 -17.61
N PHE A 235 -3.92 -7.06 -18.19
CA PHE A 235 -4.68 -6.88 -19.41
C PHE A 235 -3.98 -7.61 -20.58
N GLN A 236 -4.76 -8.30 -21.38
CA GLN A 236 -4.23 -8.97 -22.56
C GLN A 236 -4.07 -7.93 -23.69
N ALA A 237 -2.84 -7.67 -24.09
CA ALA A 237 -2.53 -6.76 -25.19
C ALA A 237 -2.86 -7.39 -26.54
#